data_c0036d18856f2ca11a10260bb909fad4
#
_entry.id   c0036d18856f2ca11a10260bb909fad4
#
_cell.length_a   1.000
_cell.length_b   1.000
_cell.length_c   1.000
_cell.angle_alpha   90.00
_cell.angle_beta   90.00
_cell.angle_gamma   90.00
#
_symmetry.space_group_name_H-M   'P 1'
#
loop_
_entity.id
_entity.type
_entity.pdbx_description
1 polymer ?
#
loop_
_entity_poly.entity_id
_entity_poly.type
_entity_poly.pdbx_seq_one_letter_code
_entity_poly.pdbx_strand_id
1 'polypeptide(L)'
;MISLSLCMIVKNEEAVLERILKPVSQVMDAILIADTGSSDRTKEIAEQYTSQVFDFPWCDDFSAPRNFLLEKVRTDYWMWLDADDVLDEENLEKLKSLKETLDPGTDVVMMEYAAGFDQSGRITFSYFRERIMKTSRNFRWNGAVHETVIPDGNIIYSDVVIRHRKCGKG
;
A
#
# COMPACT_ATOMS: atom_id res chain seq x y z
N MET A 1 1.45 18.42 9.65
CA MET A 1 1.40 17.40 8.56
C MET A 1 2.41 16.31 8.86
N ILE A 2 1.99 15.06 8.81
CA ILE A 2 2.87 13.90 8.99
C ILE A 2 3.63 13.60 7.70
N SER A 3 4.75 12.89 7.80
CA SER A 3 5.42 12.29 6.65
C SER A 3 5.00 10.84 6.45
N LEU A 4 4.88 10.41 5.19
CA LEU A 4 4.31 9.13 4.81
C LEU A 4 5.13 8.45 3.71
N SER A 5 5.52 7.21 3.95
CA SER A 5 6.14 6.32 2.95
C SER A 5 5.14 5.31 2.42
N LEU A 6 5.21 5.03 1.13
CA LEU A 6 4.55 3.88 0.53
C LEU A 6 5.52 2.70 0.48
N CYS A 7 5.07 1.54 0.94
CA CYS A 7 5.79 0.28 0.85
C CYS A 7 4.99 -0.72 0.00
N MET A 8 5.61 -1.22 -1.06
CA MET A 8 4.97 -2.18 -1.98
C MET A 8 5.91 -3.36 -2.27
N ILE A 9 5.33 -4.55 -2.38
CA ILE A 9 5.99 -5.70 -2.98
C ILE A 9 5.35 -5.96 -4.35
N VAL A 10 6.16 -6.25 -5.35
CA VAL A 10 5.70 -6.40 -6.73
C VAL A 10 6.33 -7.61 -7.40
N LYS A 11 5.58 -8.25 -8.30
CA LYS A 11 6.07 -9.29 -9.20
C LYS A 11 5.17 -9.38 -10.41
N ASN A 12 5.73 -9.14 -11.61
CA ASN A 12 5.02 -9.26 -12.88
C ASN A 12 3.70 -8.47 -12.91
N GLU A 13 3.75 -7.19 -12.57
CA GLU A 13 2.61 -6.28 -12.47
C GLU A 13 2.68 -5.13 -13.50
N GLU A 14 3.37 -5.31 -14.62
CA GLU A 14 3.57 -4.24 -15.62
C GLU A 14 2.26 -3.65 -16.15
N ALA A 15 1.17 -4.44 -16.18
CA ALA A 15 -0.12 -4.00 -16.70
C ALA A 15 -0.84 -2.99 -15.78
N VAL A 16 -0.55 -2.99 -14.48
CA VAL A 16 -1.33 -2.26 -13.47
C VAL A 16 -0.50 -1.33 -12.58
N LEU A 17 0.81 -1.53 -12.49
CA LEU A 17 1.64 -0.83 -11.49
C LEU A 17 1.60 0.70 -11.65
N GLU A 18 1.69 1.22 -12.86
CA GLU A 18 1.64 2.67 -13.10
C GLU A 18 0.31 3.29 -12.71
N ARG A 19 -0.78 2.54 -12.84
CA ARG A 19 -2.14 3.00 -12.49
C ARG A 19 -2.24 3.41 -11.02
N ILE A 20 -1.53 2.71 -10.12
CA ILE A 20 -1.49 3.09 -8.71
C ILE A 20 -0.34 4.04 -8.37
N LEU A 21 0.84 3.84 -8.92
CA LEU A 21 2.00 4.68 -8.59
C LEU A 21 1.85 6.12 -9.03
N LYS A 22 1.30 6.36 -10.22
CA LYS A 22 1.16 7.72 -10.76
C LYS A 22 0.33 8.63 -9.85
N PRO A 23 -0.90 8.26 -9.42
CA PRO A 23 -1.66 9.11 -8.50
C PRO A 23 -1.04 9.21 -7.11
N VAL A 24 -0.60 8.11 -6.50
CA VAL A 24 -0.12 8.14 -5.11
C VAL A 24 1.25 8.79 -4.96
N SER A 25 2.05 8.85 -6.01
CA SER A 25 3.35 9.56 -5.97
C SER A 25 3.21 11.05 -5.63
N GLN A 26 2.05 11.64 -5.85
CA GLN A 26 1.74 13.02 -5.49
C GLN A 26 1.59 13.22 -3.97
N VAL A 27 1.31 12.17 -3.23
CA VAL A 27 1.00 12.23 -1.79
C VAL A 27 2.16 11.72 -0.95
N MET A 28 2.92 10.75 -1.44
CA MET A 28 3.96 10.08 -0.68
C MET A 28 5.23 10.93 -0.59
N ASP A 29 5.87 10.93 0.59
CA ASP A 29 7.18 11.54 0.80
C ASP A 29 8.31 10.61 0.38
N ALA A 30 8.08 9.31 0.42
CA ALA A 30 8.98 8.27 -0.08
C ALA A 30 8.20 7.07 -0.60
N ILE A 31 8.77 6.37 -1.58
CA ILE A 31 8.22 5.14 -2.14
C ILE A 31 9.32 4.08 -2.10
N LEU A 32 9.04 2.97 -1.42
CA LEU A 32 9.93 1.82 -1.29
C LEU A 32 9.27 0.60 -1.92
N ILE A 33 9.95 0.00 -2.88
CA ILE A 33 9.42 -1.14 -3.63
C ILE A 33 10.40 -2.30 -3.56
N ALA A 34 9.91 -3.49 -3.19
CA ALA A 34 10.64 -4.74 -3.30
C ALA A 34 10.11 -5.53 -4.50
N ASP A 35 10.98 -5.79 -5.46
CA ASP A 35 10.71 -6.66 -6.60
C ASP A 35 11.11 -8.09 -6.23
N THR A 36 10.15 -9.00 -6.26
CA THR A 36 10.35 -10.40 -5.84
C THR A 36 10.67 -11.34 -6.99
N GLY A 37 11.12 -10.80 -8.11
CA GLY A 37 11.60 -11.58 -9.25
C GLY A 37 10.78 -11.40 -10.53
N SER A 38 10.44 -10.16 -10.87
CA SER A 38 9.75 -9.85 -12.14
C SER A 38 10.60 -10.20 -13.35
N SER A 39 9.95 -10.79 -14.35
CA SER A 39 10.51 -11.08 -15.66
C SER A 39 10.02 -10.15 -16.77
N ASP A 40 9.09 -9.26 -16.43
CA ASP A 40 8.50 -8.24 -17.30
C ASP A 40 9.06 -6.84 -17.01
N ARG A 41 8.37 -5.78 -17.41
CA ARG A 41 8.80 -4.38 -17.24
C ARG A 41 8.46 -3.79 -15.88
N THR A 42 8.00 -4.57 -14.93
CA THR A 42 7.55 -4.09 -13.59
C THR A 42 8.64 -3.25 -12.91
N LYS A 43 9.86 -3.75 -12.84
CA LYS A 43 10.99 -3.06 -12.20
C LYS A 43 11.32 -1.74 -12.90
N GLU A 44 11.32 -1.73 -14.22
CA GLU A 44 11.56 -0.53 -15.03
C GLU A 44 10.49 0.55 -14.76
N ILE A 45 9.22 0.16 -14.68
CA ILE A 45 8.12 1.08 -14.34
C ILE A 45 8.30 1.63 -12.93
N ALA A 46 8.61 0.79 -11.95
CA ALA A 46 8.86 1.21 -10.57
C ALA A 46 9.99 2.25 -10.47
N GLU A 47 11.07 2.05 -11.20
CA GLU A 47 12.23 2.94 -11.23
C GLU A 47 11.94 4.34 -11.80
N GLN A 48 10.84 4.51 -12.52
CA GLN A 48 10.37 5.83 -12.98
C GLN A 48 9.80 6.69 -11.84
N TYR A 49 9.38 6.07 -10.74
CA TYR A 49 8.72 6.74 -9.61
C TYR A 49 9.59 6.85 -8.37
N THR A 50 10.60 6.01 -8.24
CA THR A 50 11.48 6.01 -7.07
C THR A 50 12.84 5.39 -7.40
N SER A 51 13.88 5.85 -6.70
CA SER A 51 15.20 5.21 -6.69
C SER A 51 15.29 4.05 -5.70
N GLN A 52 14.30 3.89 -4.82
CA GLN A 52 14.28 2.88 -3.76
C GLN A 52 13.53 1.62 -4.24
N VAL A 53 14.04 0.99 -5.28
CA VAL A 53 13.58 -0.29 -5.80
C VAL A 53 14.63 -1.35 -5.46
N PHE A 54 14.24 -2.35 -4.70
CA PHE A 54 15.12 -3.40 -4.19
C PHE A 54 14.76 -4.75 -4.79
N ASP A 55 15.76 -5.52 -5.19
CA ASP A 55 15.57 -6.92 -5.53
C ASP A 55 15.47 -7.73 -4.23
N PHE A 56 14.40 -8.48 -4.08
CA PHE A 56 14.20 -9.39 -2.96
C PHE A 56 13.81 -10.77 -3.51
N PRO A 57 14.73 -11.73 -3.58
CA PRO A 57 14.43 -13.05 -4.12
C PRO A 57 13.27 -13.70 -3.39
N TRP A 58 12.32 -14.25 -4.16
CA TRP A 58 11.16 -14.92 -3.58
C TRP A 58 11.56 -16.10 -2.68
N CYS A 59 10.99 -16.14 -1.47
CA CYS A 59 11.32 -17.14 -0.45
C CYS A 59 10.07 -17.84 0.13
N ASP A 60 8.96 -17.88 -0.62
CA ASP A 60 7.68 -18.48 -0.21
C ASP A 60 7.05 -17.86 1.04
N ASP A 61 7.36 -16.59 1.29
CA ASP A 61 6.88 -15.83 2.45
C ASP A 61 6.61 -14.38 2.05
N PHE A 62 5.34 -13.96 2.05
CA PHE A 62 4.95 -12.59 1.73
C PHE A 62 5.36 -11.57 2.80
N SER A 63 5.47 -12.01 4.06
CA SER A 63 5.86 -11.10 5.14
C SER A 63 7.34 -10.71 5.06
N ALA A 64 8.21 -11.57 4.58
CA ALA A 64 9.65 -11.34 4.52
C ALA A 64 10.01 -10.10 3.67
N PRO A 65 9.58 -9.96 2.40
CA PRO A 65 9.87 -8.77 1.62
C PRO A 65 9.18 -7.51 2.17
N ARG A 66 8.00 -7.62 2.75
CA ARG A 66 7.32 -6.50 3.38
C ARG A 66 8.08 -6.00 4.60
N ASN A 67 8.51 -6.89 5.49
CA ASN A 67 9.32 -6.52 6.67
C ASN A 67 10.69 -5.98 6.29
N PHE A 68 11.29 -6.49 5.23
CA PHE A 68 12.53 -5.95 4.66
C PHE A 68 12.40 -4.45 4.32
N LEU A 69 11.28 -4.06 3.69
CA LEU A 69 11.03 -2.66 3.38
C LEU A 69 10.82 -1.80 4.64
N LEU A 70 10.17 -2.34 5.68
CA LEU A 70 9.90 -1.60 6.90
C LEU A 70 11.18 -1.13 7.61
N GLU A 71 12.25 -1.90 7.52
CA GLU A 71 13.56 -1.52 8.08
C GLU A 71 14.16 -0.28 7.42
N LYS A 72 13.70 0.07 6.21
CA LYS A 72 14.18 1.20 5.41
C LYS A 72 13.31 2.44 5.51
N VAL A 73 12.16 2.36 6.16
CA VAL A 73 11.26 3.50 6.35
C VAL A 73 11.87 4.53 7.29
N ARG A 74 11.81 5.82 6.91
CA ARG A 74 12.35 6.95 7.68
C ARG A 74 11.33 8.05 7.95
N THR A 75 10.09 7.87 7.48
CA THR A 75 8.97 8.79 7.69
C THR A 75 8.22 8.48 8.99
N ASP A 76 7.33 9.38 9.40
CA ASP A 76 6.54 9.24 10.64
C ASP A 76 5.61 8.03 10.58
N TYR A 77 5.05 7.78 9.39
CA TYR A 77 4.12 6.70 9.09
C TYR A 77 4.50 5.99 7.80
N TRP A 78 4.01 4.77 7.65
CA TRP A 78 4.08 4.03 6.40
C TRP A 78 2.71 3.49 6.01
N MET A 79 2.51 3.37 4.72
CA MET A 79 1.31 2.82 4.10
C MET A 79 1.71 1.70 3.15
N TRP A 80 0.87 0.70 3.03
CA TRP A 80 1.03 -0.32 2.00
C TRP A 80 -0.14 -0.32 1.03
N LEU A 81 0.16 -0.62 -0.21
CA LEU A 81 -0.77 -0.87 -1.31
C LEU A 81 -0.25 -2.05 -2.12
N ASP A 82 -1.14 -2.79 -2.74
CA ASP A 82 -0.80 -3.77 -3.74
C ASP A 82 -0.82 -3.13 -5.15
N ALA A 83 -0.09 -3.72 -6.10
CA ALA A 83 0.03 -3.16 -7.44
C ALA A 83 -1.31 -3.07 -8.19
N ASP A 84 -2.24 -3.96 -7.88
CA ASP A 84 -3.59 -4.03 -8.44
C ASP A 84 -4.65 -3.28 -7.63
N ASP A 85 -4.24 -2.52 -6.62
CA ASP A 85 -5.10 -1.58 -5.91
C ASP A 85 -5.31 -0.30 -6.73
N VAL A 86 -6.45 0.33 -6.52
CA VAL A 86 -6.84 1.60 -7.15
C VAL A 86 -7.30 2.58 -6.11
N LEU A 87 -6.79 3.79 -6.18
CA LEU A 87 -7.32 4.99 -5.53
C LEU A 87 -7.87 5.91 -6.62
N ASP A 88 -9.18 6.10 -6.64
CA ASP A 88 -9.79 7.08 -7.50
C ASP A 88 -9.49 8.53 -7.01
N GLU A 89 -9.84 9.52 -7.81
CA GLU A 89 -9.53 10.92 -7.52
C GLU A 89 -10.13 11.38 -6.19
N GLU A 90 -11.36 11.00 -5.89
CA GLU A 90 -12.03 11.33 -4.62
C GLU A 90 -11.27 10.77 -3.42
N ASN A 91 -10.88 9.50 -3.48
CA ASN A 91 -10.16 8.85 -2.39
C ASN A 91 -8.70 9.31 -2.29
N LEU A 92 -8.09 9.69 -3.39
CA LEU A 92 -6.77 10.33 -3.38
C LEU A 92 -6.80 11.67 -2.63
N GLU A 93 -7.83 12.49 -2.86
CA GLU A 93 -8.00 13.76 -2.13
C GLU A 93 -8.26 13.52 -0.63
N LYS A 94 -9.05 12.50 -0.29
CA LYS A 94 -9.23 12.10 1.11
C LYS A 94 -7.92 11.66 1.76
N LEU A 95 -7.07 10.94 1.05
CA LEU A 95 -5.75 10.53 1.54
C LEU A 95 -4.83 11.74 1.74
N LYS A 96 -4.83 12.70 0.83
CA LYS A 96 -4.07 13.96 0.99
C LYS A 96 -4.52 14.71 2.24
N SER A 97 -5.82 14.86 2.42
CA SER A 97 -6.40 15.53 3.58
C SER A 97 -6.06 14.81 4.90
N LEU A 98 -6.13 13.49 4.89
CA LEU A 98 -5.74 12.66 6.03
C LEU A 98 -4.27 12.89 6.42
N LYS A 99 -3.38 12.91 5.45
CA LYS A 99 -1.95 13.17 5.67
C LYS A 99 -1.72 14.54 6.32
N GLU A 100 -2.46 15.56 5.90
CA GLU A 100 -2.35 16.93 6.42
C GLU A 100 -2.89 17.06 7.84
N THR A 101 -3.90 16.28 8.21
CA THR A 101 -4.70 16.47 9.43
C THR A 101 -4.55 15.34 10.45
N LEU A 102 -3.82 14.28 10.14
CA LEU A 102 -3.68 13.13 11.04
C LEU A 102 -3.05 13.56 12.37
N ASP A 103 -3.73 13.20 13.46
CA ASP A 103 -3.20 13.37 14.80
C ASP A 103 -1.96 12.47 15.00
N PRO A 104 -0.81 13.02 15.39
CA PRO A 104 0.40 12.23 15.66
C PRO A 104 0.26 11.21 16.79
N GLY A 105 -0.79 11.31 17.60
CA GLY A 105 -1.17 10.30 18.59
C GLY A 105 -1.83 9.06 18.01
N THR A 106 -2.17 9.07 16.71
CA THR A 106 -2.74 7.91 16.03
C THR A 106 -1.66 6.86 15.77
N ASP A 107 -1.96 5.60 16.04
CA ASP A 107 -1.04 4.48 15.81
C ASP A 107 -1.36 3.73 14.51
N VAL A 108 -2.65 3.52 14.20
CA VAL A 108 -3.12 2.79 13.03
C VAL A 108 -4.31 3.49 12.40
N VAL A 109 -4.31 3.55 11.07
CA VAL A 109 -5.48 3.98 10.27
C VAL A 109 -6.03 2.80 9.49
N MET A 110 -7.29 2.47 9.76
CA MET A 110 -8.04 1.46 9.01
C MET A 110 -8.73 2.11 7.82
N MET A 111 -8.74 1.44 6.70
CA MET A 111 -9.41 1.87 5.47
C MET A 111 -10.28 0.75 4.92
N GLU A 112 -11.38 1.11 4.31
CA GLU A 112 -12.25 0.15 3.61
C GLU A 112 -11.53 -0.38 2.37
N TYR A 113 -11.48 -1.69 2.26
CA TYR A 113 -10.96 -2.42 1.11
C TYR A 113 -12.12 -3.02 0.33
N ALA A 114 -12.41 -2.48 -0.83
CA ALA A 114 -13.47 -2.96 -1.71
C ALA A 114 -12.92 -4.04 -2.64
N ALA A 115 -13.31 -5.30 -2.41
CA ALA A 115 -12.75 -6.46 -3.07
C ALA A 115 -13.73 -7.17 -4.02
N GLY A 116 -15.04 -6.92 -3.90
CA GLY A 116 -16.06 -7.49 -4.75
C GLY A 116 -16.94 -6.41 -5.37
N PHE A 117 -17.30 -6.59 -6.64
CA PHE A 117 -18.09 -5.64 -7.44
C PHE A 117 -19.11 -6.37 -8.30
N ASP A 118 -20.27 -5.74 -8.51
CA ASP A 118 -21.26 -6.21 -9.48
C ASP A 118 -20.94 -5.73 -10.91
N GLN A 119 -21.79 -6.07 -11.88
CA GLN A 119 -21.60 -5.68 -13.28
C GLN A 119 -21.66 -4.18 -13.52
N SER A 120 -22.30 -3.40 -12.62
CA SER A 120 -22.38 -1.95 -12.69
C SER A 120 -21.21 -1.25 -11.96
N GLY A 121 -20.32 -2.01 -11.33
CA GLY A 121 -19.20 -1.50 -10.56
C GLY A 121 -19.54 -1.12 -9.13
N ARG A 122 -20.72 -1.48 -8.63
CA ARG A 122 -21.08 -1.29 -7.21
C ARG A 122 -20.36 -2.30 -6.34
N ILE A 123 -19.92 -1.83 -5.18
CA ILE A 123 -19.26 -2.68 -4.18
C ILE A 123 -20.27 -3.69 -3.62
N THR A 124 -19.95 -4.98 -3.76
CA THR A 124 -20.72 -6.10 -3.21
C THR A 124 -20.07 -6.73 -1.99
N PHE A 125 -18.77 -6.55 -1.84
CA PHE A 125 -18.00 -7.07 -0.73
C PHE A 125 -16.87 -6.11 -0.38
N SER A 126 -16.78 -5.75 0.89
CA SER A 126 -15.69 -4.95 1.42
C SER A 126 -15.41 -5.30 2.89
N TYR A 127 -14.23 -4.98 3.35
CA TYR A 127 -13.83 -5.10 4.75
C TYR A 127 -12.76 -4.06 5.05
N PHE A 128 -12.54 -3.77 6.34
CA PHE A 128 -11.50 -2.86 6.75
C PHE A 128 -10.15 -3.57 6.88
N ARG A 129 -9.10 -2.88 6.44
CA ARG A 129 -7.72 -3.29 6.60
C ARG A 129 -6.92 -2.15 7.24
N GLU A 130 -5.93 -2.56 8.02
CA GLU A 130 -4.85 -1.69 8.49
C GLU A 130 -4.04 -1.21 7.29
N ARG A 131 -4.00 0.09 7.03
CA ARG A 131 -3.33 0.64 5.84
C ARG A 131 -2.24 1.63 6.15
N ILE A 132 -2.37 2.42 7.21
CA ILE A 132 -1.33 3.35 7.66
C ILE A 132 -0.95 3.00 9.09
N MET A 133 0.33 2.83 9.34
CA MET A 133 0.89 2.48 10.63
C MET A 133 1.99 3.45 11.04
N LYS A 134 2.03 3.78 12.33
CA LYS A 134 3.05 4.64 12.89
C LYS A 134 4.40 3.93 12.94
N THR A 135 5.41 4.51 12.33
CA THR A 135 6.74 3.90 12.18
C THR A 135 7.40 3.61 13.53
N SER A 136 7.26 4.51 14.51
CA SER A 136 7.86 4.35 15.84
C SER A 136 7.26 3.22 16.68
N ARG A 137 6.10 2.68 16.29
CA ARG A 137 5.47 1.54 16.97
C ARG A 137 6.07 0.19 16.57
N ASN A 138 6.93 0.14 15.57
CA ASN A 138 7.60 -1.08 15.11
C ASN A 138 6.66 -2.24 14.76
N PHE A 139 5.53 -1.94 14.14
CA PHE A 139 4.64 -2.96 13.61
C PHE A 139 5.36 -3.88 12.61
N ARG A 140 5.01 -5.15 12.59
CA ARG A 140 5.58 -6.15 11.70
C ARG A 140 4.49 -6.96 11.01
N TRP A 141 4.78 -7.39 9.80
CA TRP A 141 3.94 -8.34 9.08
C TRP A 141 4.14 -9.75 9.63
N ASN A 142 3.03 -10.48 9.75
CA ASN A 142 2.99 -11.86 10.22
C ASN A 142 2.23 -12.74 9.24
N GLY A 143 2.70 -13.95 9.04
CA GLY A 143 2.11 -14.94 8.14
C GLY A 143 2.84 -15.02 6.81
N ALA A 144 3.12 -16.24 6.34
CA ALA A 144 3.74 -16.48 5.04
C ALA A 144 2.76 -16.23 3.87
N VAL A 145 1.50 -16.54 4.10
CA VAL A 145 0.36 -16.32 3.19
C VAL A 145 -0.76 -15.69 4.01
N HIS A 146 -1.56 -14.82 3.36
CA HIS A 146 -2.57 -13.99 4.05
C HIS A 146 -1.97 -13.16 5.18
N GLU A 147 -0.84 -12.55 4.87
CA GLU A 147 -0.06 -11.75 5.80
C GLU A 147 -0.85 -10.54 6.30
N THR A 148 -0.73 -10.26 7.57
CA THR A 148 -1.37 -9.14 8.25
C THR A 148 -0.43 -8.46 9.22
N VAL A 149 -0.71 -7.19 9.48
CA VAL A 149 -0.19 -6.46 10.64
C VAL A 149 -1.28 -6.46 11.70
N ILE A 150 -0.95 -6.82 12.93
CA ILE A 150 -1.90 -6.80 14.04
C ILE A 150 -2.04 -5.36 14.51
N PRO A 151 -3.20 -4.70 14.30
CA PRO A 151 -3.41 -3.33 14.75
C PRO A 151 -3.49 -3.27 16.27
N ASP A 152 -2.85 -2.25 16.85
CA ASP A 152 -2.79 -2.04 18.29
C ASP A 152 -2.64 -0.54 18.59
N GLY A 153 -3.02 -0.13 19.80
CA GLY A 153 -2.92 1.24 20.26
C GLY A 153 -4.11 2.11 19.86
N ASN A 154 -3.85 3.34 19.48
CA ASN A 154 -4.87 4.29 19.03
C ASN A 154 -5.21 4.06 17.57
N ILE A 155 -6.35 3.41 17.32
CA ILE A 155 -6.82 2.98 16.00
C ILE A 155 -7.96 3.90 15.57
N ILE A 156 -7.85 4.48 14.38
CA ILE A 156 -8.93 5.24 13.76
C ILE A 156 -9.37 4.60 12.44
N TYR A 157 -10.59 4.90 12.03
CA TYR A 157 -11.16 4.49 10.75
C TYR A 157 -11.30 5.71 9.86
N SER A 158 -10.66 5.65 8.68
CA SER A 158 -10.76 6.69 7.66
C SER A 158 -11.90 6.38 6.69
N ASP A 159 -12.41 7.40 6.02
CA ASP A 159 -13.38 7.28 4.93
C ASP A 159 -12.74 7.02 3.56
N VAL A 160 -11.42 6.84 3.50
CA VAL A 160 -10.71 6.42 2.28
C VAL A 160 -11.12 5.00 1.91
N VAL A 161 -11.51 4.80 0.65
CA VAL A 161 -11.82 3.49 0.07
C VAL A 161 -10.75 3.12 -0.95
N ILE A 162 -10.13 1.97 -0.75
CA ILE A 162 -9.18 1.36 -1.69
C ILE A 162 -9.90 0.24 -2.43
N ARG A 163 -9.80 0.21 -3.76
CA ARG A 163 -10.44 -0.79 -4.60
C ARG A 163 -9.41 -1.80 -5.11
N HIS A 164 -9.74 -3.07 -5.00
CA HIS A 164 -8.97 -4.13 -5.63
C HIS A 164 -9.45 -4.32 -7.07
N ARG A 165 -8.59 -4.06 -8.05
CA ARG A 165 -8.91 -4.13 -9.48
C ARG A 165 -7.77 -4.81 -10.24
N LYS A 166 -7.81 -6.13 -10.32
CA LYS A 166 -6.95 -6.85 -11.26
C LYS A 166 -7.16 -6.33 -12.67
N CYS A 167 -6.10 -6.33 -13.48
CA CYS A 167 -6.23 -6.03 -14.90
C CYS A 167 -7.16 -7.08 -15.50
N GLY A 168 -8.34 -6.61 -15.98
CA GLY A 168 -9.39 -7.54 -16.36
C GLY A 168 -8.99 -8.40 -17.52
N LYS A 169 -9.04 -9.69 -17.30
CA LYS A 169 -9.88 -10.51 -18.19
C LYS A 169 -11.17 -10.63 -17.41
N GLY A 170 -12.10 -9.83 -17.82
CA GLY A 170 -13.44 -9.81 -17.32
C GLY A 170 -14.06 -11.15 -17.36
#